data_a0d1f23cf7cd813cfae3ddc894ab2f90
#
_entry.id   a0d1f23cf7cd813cfae3ddc894ab2f90
#
_cell.length_a   1.000
_cell.length_b   1.000
_cell.length_c   1.000
_cell.angle_alpha   90.00
_cell.angle_beta   90.00
_cell.angle_gamma   90.00
#
_symmetry.space_group_name_H-M   'P 1'
#
loop_
_entity.id
_entity.type
_entity.pdbx_description
1 polymer ?
#
loop_
_entity_poly.entity_id
_entity_poly.type
_entity_poly.pdbx_seq_one_letter_code
_entity_poly.pdbx_strand_id
1 'polypeptide(L)'
;HGYSQANRMGDGTTETICLSDGTTVTIAGGDRDCSSAVVTALRAVGVNTFGASYTGNMREQLLKTGLFGWRKMGVKSAQRGDIYLNEKCHTAVCVSPYGSARGDLLAQFSISEKGTVTGTKGDQTGRESNIKAYYSYPWDGTLYWLGDGKTLNGSNTEVADNTVPSLGDTRYFGPKMAKELQCQLGTTADGVISGQWPANERYLWACDRGVIEYVKGGVGSNAVRALQDKVGCKVYPVVGGVQARQMGSGTVFKHQQWLIAQGISCGSSGADGYQGRDTNVAIGQALVKQLYR
;
A
#
# COMPACT_ATOMS: atom_id res chain seq x y z
N HIS A 1 13.81 19.05 13.00
CA HIS A 1 13.71 20.08 11.95
C HIS A 1 12.65 21.10 12.30
N GLY A 2 12.90 22.37 12.04
CA GLY A 2 11.92 23.45 12.13
C GLY A 2 11.14 23.63 10.85
N TYR A 3 10.21 24.59 10.89
CA TYR A 3 9.43 24.97 9.71
C TYR A 3 9.98 26.26 9.08
N SER A 4 10.36 26.20 7.82
CA SER A 4 10.74 27.38 7.05
C SER A 4 10.54 27.17 5.54
N GLN A 5 9.76 28.04 4.90
CA GLN A 5 9.64 28.04 3.44
C GLN A 5 10.89 28.62 2.77
N ALA A 6 11.57 29.54 3.39
CA ALA A 6 12.78 30.16 2.83
C ALA A 6 13.93 29.15 2.72
N ASN A 7 14.08 28.23 3.70
CA ASN A 7 15.17 27.26 3.79
C ASN A 7 14.72 25.81 3.60
N ARG A 8 13.56 25.60 3.00
CA ARG A 8 12.91 24.29 2.88
C ARG A 8 13.68 23.23 2.09
N MET A 9 14.63 23.64 1.27
CA MET A 9 15.40 22.73 0.43
C MET A 9 16.70 22.22 1.09
N GLY A 10 16.92 22.57 2.33
CA GLY A 10 18.10 22.21 3.11
C GLY A 10 19.06 23.38 3.29
N ASP A 11 20.04 23.22 4.16
CA ASP A 11 21.04 24.22 4.54
C ASP A 11 22.46 23.86 4.05
N GLY A 12 22.58 22.91 3.14
CA GLY A 12 23.86 22.42 2.61
C GLY A 12 24.53 21.33 3.47
N THR A 13 23.98 21.04 4.64
CA THR A 13 24.41 19.90 5.47
C THR A 13 23.66 18.63 5.10
N THR A 14 24.10 17.50 5.63
CA THR A 14 23.40 16.20 5.50
C THR A 14 23.17 15.58 6.88
N GLU A 15 22.11 14.80 6.98
CA GLU A 15 21.77 14.05 8.19
C GLU A 15 21.50 12.58 7.82
N THR A 16 21.93 11.68 8.70
CA THR A 16 21.66 10.24 8.55
C THR A 16 20.52 9.86 9.47
N ILE A 17 19.48 9.27 8.88
CA ILE A 17 18.29 8.80 9.59
C ILE A 17 18.27 7.28 9.56
N CYS A 18 18.08 6.65 10.74
CA CYS A 18 17.82 5.23 10.84
C CYS A 18 16.32 4.96 10.65
N LEU A 19 15.98 4.13 9.67
CA LEU A 19 14.62 3.69 9.41
C LEU A 19 14.21 2.57 10.37
N SER A 20 12.92 2.28 10.45
CA SER A 20 12.36 1.28 11.36
C SER A 20 12.81 -0.16 11.07
N ASP A 21 13.30 -0.43 9.87
CA ASP A 21 13.88 -1.72 9.47
C ASP A 21 15.38 -1.84 9.77
N GLY A 22 15.98 -0.82 10.41
CA GLY A 22 17.40 -0.76 10.74
C GLY A 22 18.28 -0.24 9.61
N THR A 23 17.75 0.03 8.43
CA THR A 23 18.51 0.66 7.34
C THR A 23 18.73 2.14 7.63
N THR A 24 19.76 2.74 7.03
CA THR A 24 20.03 4.15 7.16
C THR A 24 19.91 4.86 5.82
N VAL A 25 19.36 6.07 5.84
CA VAL A 25 19.26 6.95 4.68
C VAL A 25 19.88 8.30 4.98
N THR A 26 20.50 8.90 3.99
CA THR A 26 21.06 10.25 4.12
C THR A 26 20.12 11.24 3.45
N ILE A 27 19.75 12.30 4.17
CA ILE A 27 18.91 13.39 3.67
C ILE A 27 19.66 14.71 3.77
N ALA A 28 19.20 15.71 3.04
CA ALA A 28 19.68 17.09 3.25
C ALA A 28 19.29 17.55 4.66
N GLY A 29 20.20 18.22 5.37
CA GLY A 29 19.95 18.82 6.68
C GLY A 29 19.14 20.12 6.58
N GLY A 30 18.75 20.68 7.73
CA GLY A 30 18.03 21.95 7.83
C GLY A 30 16.51 21.83 7.83
N ASP A 31 15.83 22.97 7.83
CA ASP A 31 14.38 23.07 7.99
C ASP A 31 13.61 22.64 6.74
N ARG A 32 12.33 22.38 6.93
CA ARG A 32 11.41 21.99 5.87
C ARG A 32 10.12 22.79 5.92
N ASP A 33 9.42 22.85 4.80
CA ASP A 33 7.98 23.11 4.78
C ASP A 33 7.20 21.80 4.61
N CYS A 34 5.87 21.88 4.57
CA CYS A 34 5.03 20.70 4.43
C CYS A 34 5.36 19.87 3.18
N SER A 35 5.57 20.51 2.05
CA SER A 35 5.83 19.85 0.77
C SER A 35 7.25 19.30 0.66
N SER A 36 8.23 20.07 1.07
CA SER A 36 9.63 19.64 1.01
C SER A 36 9.93 18.48 1.96
N ALA A 37 9.25 18.41 3.12
CA ALA A 37 9.36 17.27 4.01
C ALA A 37 8.91 15.97 3.34
N VAL A 38 7.75 15.99 2.68
CA VAL A 38 7.23 14.83 1.93
C VAL A 38 8.16 14.44 0.79
N VAL A 39 8.59 15.42 -0.01
CA VAL A 39 9.51 15.18 -1.14
C VAL A 39 10.85 14.61 -0.65
N THR A 40 11.40 15.15 0.44
CA THR A 40 12.64 14.64 1.03
C THR A 40 12.49 13.19 1.52
N ALA A 41 11.39 12.88 2.20
CA ALA A 41 11.13 11.53 2.67
C ALA A 41 11.00 10.52 1.52
N LEU A 42 10.29 10.89 0.43
CA LEU A 42 10.17 10.05 -0.75
C LEU A 42 11.52 9.81 -1.44
N ARG A 43 12.33 10.86 -1.60
CA ARG A 43 13.68 10.76 -2.19
C ARG A 43 14.61 9.90 -1.34
N ALA A 44 14.52 10.03 -0.02
CA ALA A 44 15.34 9.26 0.91
C ALA A 44 15.15 7.74 0.74
N VAL A 45 13.93 7.31 0.37
CA VAL A 45 13.63 5.90 0.10
C VAL A 45 13.69 5.55 -1.40
N GLY A 46 14.38 6.36 -2.20
CA GLY A 46 14.67 6.05 -3.61
C GLY A 46 13.56 6.39 -4.61
N VAL A 47 12.49 7.07 -4.18
CA VAL A 47 11.43 7.49 -5.11
C VAL A 47 11.90 8.70 -5.93
N ASN A 48 11.91 8.56 -7.25
CA ASN A 48 12.10 9.70 -8.13
C ASN A 48 10.85 10.59 -8.09
N THR A 49 10.95 11.77 -7.48
CA THR A 49 9.85 12.71 -7.35
C THR A 49 9.72 13.68 -8.53
N PHE A 50 10.49 13.46 -9.59
CA PHE A 50 10.60 14.39 -10.75
C PHE A 50 10.79 15.84 -10.29
N GLY A 51 9.97 16.76 -10.79
CA GLY A 51 10.00 18.16 -10.42
C GLY A 51 9.13 18.55 -9.22
N ALA A 52 8.64 17.60 -8.41
CA ALA A 52 7.84 17.92 -7.22
C ALA A 52 8.64 18.80 -6.26
N SER A 53 8.13 19.97 -5.92
CA SER A 53 8.82 20.96 -5.09
C SER A 53 7.90 21.80 -4.19
N TYR A 54 6.60 21.79 -4.43
CA TYR A 54 5.58 22.46 -3.63
C TYR A 54 4.21 21.77 -3.84
N THR A 55 3.25 22.07 -2.98
CA THR A 55 1.93 21.42 -2.99
C THR A 55 1.21 21.50 -4.33
N GLY A 56 1.30 22.63 -5.04
CA GLY A 56 0.58 22.85 -6.30
C GLY A 56 1.08 22.02 -7.49
N ASN A 57 2.33 21.50 -7.46
CA ASN A 57 2.80 20.60 -8.51
C ASN A 57 2.97 19.15 -8.04
N MET A 58 2.77 18.89 -6.74
CA MET A 58 3.05 17.58 -6.15
C MET A 58 2.20 16.48 -6.78
N ARG A 59 0.90 16.70 -6.98
CA ARG A 59 0.01 15.70 -7.58
C ARG A 59 0.47 15.33 -8.99
N GLU A 60 0.67 16.31 -9.85
CA GLU A 60 1.08 16.07 -11.22
C GLU A 60 2.41 15.30 -11.28
N GLN A 61 3.41 15.75 -10.53
CA GLN A 61 4.74 15.17 -10.59
C GLN A 61 4.79 13.75 -9.98
N LEU A 62 4.08 13.51 -8.87
CA LEU A 62 4.05 12.19 -8.26
C LEU A 62 3.22 11.18 -9.07
N LEU A 63 2.17 11.60 -9.77
CA LEU A 63 1.44 10.73 -10.70
C LEU A 63 2.31 10.30 -11.89
N LYS A 64 3.20 11.14 -12.39
CA LYS A 64 4.16 10.80 -13.47
C LYS A 64 5.08 9.65 -13.09
N THR A 65 5.28 9.39 -11.81
CA THR A 65 6.11 8.26 -11.34
C THR A 65 5.49 6.91 -11.67
N GLY A 66 4.17 6.84 -11.89
CA GLY A 66 3.43 5.58 -11.94
C GLY A 66 3.31 4.85 -10.59
N LEU A 67 3.91 5.39 -9.52
CA LEU A 67 3.92 4.80 -8.19
C LEU A 67 2.77 5.29 -7.31
N PHE A 68 2.10 6.36 -7.71
CA PHE A 68 0.99 6.96 -6.98
C PHE A 68 -0.28 7.00 -7.82
N GLY A 69 -1.42 6.80 -7.15
CA GLY A 69 -2.74 7.10 -7.66
C GLY A 69 -3.32 8.32 -6.92
N TRP A 70 -4.36 8.91 -7.48
CA TRP A 70 -5.08 10.03 -6.90
C TRP A 70 -6.50 9.66 -6.49
N ARG A 71 -6.91 10.09 -5.31
CA ARG A 71 -8.26 9.89 -4.79
C ARG A 71 -8.78 11.21 -4.23
N LYS A 72 -9.90 11.71 -4.75
CA LYS A 72 -10.58 12.88 -4.18
C LYS A 72 -11.07 12.59 -2.76
N MET A 73 -11.13 13.64 -1.92
CA MET A 73 -11.69 13.52 -0.58
C MET A 73 -13.14 13.01 -0.59
N GLY A 74 -13.53 12.34 0.49
CA GLY A 74 -14.87 11.76 0.67
C GLY A 74 -15.04 10.34 0.13
N VAL A 75 -14.04 9.77 -0.55
CA VAL A 75 -14.19 8.43 -1.17
C VAL A 75 -13.71 7.31 -0.27
N LYS A 76 -12.65 7.50 0.51
CA LYS A 76 -12.12 6.55 1.50
C LYS A 76 -11.12 7.23 2.43
N SER A 77 -10.93 6.61 3.58
CA SER A 77 -9.87 6.97 4.53
C SER A 77 -8.50 6.62 3.99
N ALA A 78 -7.51 7.41 4.36
CA ALA A 78 -6.13 7.19 3.97
C ALA A 78 -5.55 5.94 4.64
N GLN A 79 -4.57 5.35 3.98
CA GLN A 79 -3.74 4.27 4.51
C GLN A 79 -2.40 4.85 4.97
N ARG A 80 -1.68 4.10 5.82
CA ARG A 80 -0.31 4.48 6.18
C ARG A 80 0.53 4.67 4.91
N GLY A 81 1.17 5.84 4.79
CA GLY A 81 1.96 6.24 3.62
C GLY A 81 1.19 7.04 2.57
N ASP A 82 -0.15 7.12 2.66
CA ASP A 82 -0.92 8.00 1.80
C ASP A 82 -0.66 9.47 2.17
N ILE A 83 -0.66 10.34 1.17
CA ILE A 83 -0.33 11.75 1.32
C ILE A 83 -1.60 12.56 1.14
N TYR A 84 -2.10 13.17 2.22
CA TYR A 84 -3.15 14.18 2.15
C TYR A 84 -2.62 15.44 1.46
N LEU A 85 -3.37 15.98 0.52
CA LEU A 85 -2.93 17.13 -0.26
C LEU A 85 -4.05 18.17 -0.38
N ASN A 86 -3.73 19.40 -0.02
CA ASN A 86 -4.37 20.61 -0.50
C ASN A 86 -3.37 21.30 -1.43
N GLU A 87 -3.68 21.36 -2.72
CA GLU A 87 -2.76 21.86 -3.76
C GLU A 87 -2.41 23.33 -3.59
N LYS A 88 -3.23 24.09 -2.82
CA LYS A 88 -2.99 25.52 -2.62
C LYS A 88 -1.96 25.80 -1.53
N CYS A 89 -1.92 24.96 -0.46
CA CYS A 89 -1.16 25.40 0.72
C CYS A 89 -0.65 24.31 1.67
N HIS A 90 -1.13 23.06 1.65
CA HIS A 90 -0.72 22.11 2.70
C HIS A 90 -0.72 20.65 2.27
N THR A 91 0.17 19.88 2.92
CA THR A 91 0.23 18.43 2.77
C THR A 91 0.66 17.76 4.08
N ALA A 92 0.20 16.53 4.29
CA ALA A 92 0.54 15.69 5.44
C ALA A 92 0.55 14.22 5.04
N VAL A 93 1.34 13.40 5.73
CA VAL A 93 1.42 11.96 5.47
C VAL A 93 0.63 11.20 6.52
N CYS A 94 -0.22 10.28 6.09
CA CYS A 94 -0.90 9.36 6.98
C CYS A 94 0.11 8.35 7.55
N VAL A 95 0.32 8.36 8.85
CA VAL A 95 1.25 7.43 9.55
C VAL A 95 0.54 6.38 10.38
N SER A 96 -0.78 6.48 10.52
CA SER A 96 -1.63 5.47 11.14
C SER A 96 -2.85 5.23 10.26
N PRO A 97 -3.13 3.98 9.84
CA PRO A 97 -4.21 3.72 8.93
C PRO A 97 -5.58 3.92 9.60
N TYR A 98 -6.56 4.28 8.79
CA TYR A 98 -7.96 4.27 9.17
C TYR A 98 -8.38 2.89 9.71
N GLY A 99 -9.22 2.90 10.75
CA GLY A 99 -9.64 1.68 11.43
C GLY A 99 -8.70 1.24 12.54
N SER A 100 -7.56 1.91 12.75
CA SER A 100 -6.78 1.75 13.98
C SER A 100 -7.55 2.37 15.17
N ALA A 101 -7.25 1.93 16.39
CA ALA A 101 -7.85 2.50 17.61
C ALA A 101 -7.62 4.01 17.77
N ARG A 102 -6.67 4.57 17.02
CA ARG A 102 -6.33 6.00 17.04
C ARG A 102 -6.85 6.78 15.82
N GLY A 103 -7.54 6.13 14.88
CA GLY A 103 -7.90 6.74 13.59
C GLY A 103 -6.67 7.11 12.75
N ASP A 104 -6.83 8.00 11.77
CA ASP A 104 -5.71 8.52 11.01
C ASP A 104 -4.84 9.42 11.90
N LEU A 105 -3.53 9.15 11.92
CA LEU A 105 -2.52 10.05 12.44
C LEU A 105 -1.76 10.67 11.27
N LEU A 106 -1.56 11.98 11.32
CA LEU A 106 -0.91 12.77 10.28
C LEU A 106 0.45 13.25 10.76
N ALA A 107 1.52 12.86 10.06
CA ALA A 107 2.83 13.47 10.19
C ALA A 107 2.91 14.67 9.24
N GLN A 108 3.32 15.81 9.74
CA GLN A 108 3.35 17.05 8.96
C GLN A 108 4.39 18.05 9.46
N PHE A 109 4.75 18.97 8.56
CA PHE A 109 5.38 20.23 8.89
C PHE A 109 4.33 21.33 8.71
N SER A 110 4.05 22.11 9.75
CA SER A 110 2.84 22.93 9.80
C SER A 110 3.11 24.41 9.64
N ILE A 111 3.78 25.03 10.62
CA ILE A 111 4.02 26.49 10.67
C ILE A 111 5.22 26.74 11.59
N SER A 112 5.88 27.91 11.45
CA SER A 112 7.00 28.29 12.34
C SER A 112 6.53 28.52 13.78
N GLU A 113 7.49 28.65 14.70
CA GLU A 113 7.28 28.97 16.12
C GLU A 113 6.46 30.24 16.35
N LYS A 114 6.53 31.20 15.42
CA LYS A 114 5.82 32.48 15.45
C LYS A 114 4.52 32.48 14.66
N GLY A 115 4.11 31.34 14.08
CA GLY A 115 2.95 31.27 13.21
C GLY A 115 3.16 31.94 11.85
N THR A 116 4.41 32.01 11.38
CA THR A 116 4.81 32.58 10.10
C THR A 116 5.36 31.49 9.18
N VAL A 117 5.56 31.81 7.91
CA VAL A 117 6.11 30.86 6.91
C VAL A 117 7.64 30.71 6.96
N THR A 118 8.30 31.54 7.78
CA THR A 118 9.74 31.47 8.02
C THR A 118 9.99 31.50 9.50
N GLY A 119 10.67 30.47 10.01
CA GLY A 119 11.00 30.33 11.41
C GLY A 119 12.49 30.38 11.70
N THR A 120 12.83 30.27 12.98
CA THR A 120 14.18 30.05 13.46
C THR A 120 14.60 28.61 13.15
N LYS A 121 15.89 28.37 12.87
CA LYS A 121 16.41 27.02 12.58
C LYS A 121 16.10 26.06 13.74
N GLY A 122 15.57 24.90 13.40
CA GLY A 122 15.18 23.86 14.36
C GLY A 122 13.70 23.95 14.76
N ASP A 123 13.22 22.95 15.49
CA ASP A 123 11.85 22.89 16.04
C ASP A 123 11.84 23.43 17.47
N GLN A 124 11.33 24.64 17.69
CA GLN A 124 11.34 25.32 18.98
C GLN A 124 10.11 25.01 19.83
N THR A 125 8.98 24.68 19.21
CA THR A 125 7.68 24.57 19.92
C THR A 125 7.05 23.17 19.83
N GLY A 126 7.62 22.27 19.03
CA GLY A 126 7.01 20.98 18.71
C GLY A 126 5.72 21.11 17.87
N ARG A 127 5.48 22.31 17.30
CA ARG A 127 4.37 22.55 16.37
C ARG A 127 4.82 22.63 14.93
N GLU A 128 6.07 22.95 14.70
CA GLU A 128 6.70 23.07 13.39
C GLU A 128 6.66 21.72 12.67
N SER A 129 7.12 20.68 13.34
CA SER A 129 6.96 19.30 12.92
C SER A 129 6.24 18.49 13.98
N ASN A 130 5.21 17.74 13.60
CA ASN A 130 4.42 16.97 14.56
C ASN A 130 3.69 15.80 13.92
N ILE A 131 3.24 14.89 14.81
CA ILE A 131 2.26 13.86 14.50
C ILE A 131 1.02 14.12 15.33
N LYS A 132 -0.13 14.28 14.68
CA LYS A 132 -1.42 14.51 15.36
C LYS A 132 -2.56 13.74 14.71
N ALA A 133 -3.67 13.61 15.43
CA ALA A 133 -4.89 13.02 14.90
C ALA A 133 -5.40 13.79 13.68
N TYR A 134 -6.08 13.09 12.79
CA TYR A 134 -6.76 13.70 11.64
C TYR A 134 -7.62 14.88 12.09
N TYR A 135 -7.59 15.93 11.30
CA TYR A 135 -8.39 17.12 11.49
C TYR A 135 -9.05 17.54 10.17
N SER A 136 -10.21 18.16 10.29
CA SER A 136 -10.91 18.71 9.14
C SER A 136 -10.10 19.84 8.53
N TYR A 137 -9.67 19.64 7.30
CA TYR A 137 -8.92 20.60 6.50
C TYR A 137 -9.46 20.52 5.07
N PRO A 138 -9.43 21.57 4.27
CA PRO A 138 -9.95 21.51 2.90
C PRO A 138 -9.02 20.72 1.97
N TRP A 139 -8.81 19.44 2.31
CA TRP A 139 -8.03 18.53 1.47
C TRP A 139 -8.69 18.34 0.10
N ASP A 140 -7.93 18.48 -0.97
CA ASP A 140 -8.41 18.17 -2.32
C ASP A 140 -8.51 16.64 -2.52
N GLY A 141 -7.62 15.90 -1.88
CA GLY A 141 -7.60 14.45 -1.95
C GLY A 141 -6.37 13.82 -1.30
N THR A 142 -6.14 12.57 -1.65
CA THR A 142 -4.95 11.80 -1.24
C THR A 142 -4.23 11.25 -2.44
N LEU A 143 -2.90 11.40 -2.44
CA LEU A 143 -2.01 10.59 -3.24
C LEU A 143 -1.78 9.28 -2.49
N TYR A 144 -2.16 8.16 -3.08
CA TYR A 144 -2.01 6.86 -2.45
C TYR A 144 -0.98 6.02 -3.20
N TRP A 145 -0.19 5.26 -2.44
CA TRP A 145 0.86 4.42 -2.99
C TRP A 145 0.28 3.23 -3.75
N LEU A 146 0.68 3.05 -5.00
CA LEU A 146 0.26 1.93 -5.86
C LEU A 146 1.16 0.70 -5.69
N GLY A 147 2.33 0.88 -5.05
CA GLY A 147 3.38 -0.11 -5.07
C GLY A 147 4.24 0.02 -6.33
N ASP A 148 5.50 -0.28 -6.20
CA ASP A 148 6.48 -0.17 -7.30
C ASP A 148 6.80 -1.52 -7.94
N GLY A 149 6.31 -2.62 -7.38
CA GLY A 149 6.73 -3.95 -7.80
C GLY A 149 8.24 -4.20 -7.63
N LYS A 150 8.97 -3.21 -7.10
CA LYS A 150 10.42 -3.26 -6.86
C LYS A 150 10.69 -3.09 -5.39
N THR A 151 11.46 -3.97 -4.81
CA THR A 151 12.08 -3.76 -3.50
C THR A 151 12.99 -2.54 -3.61
N LEU A 152 12.82 -1.56 -2.71
CA LEU A 152 13.70 -0.38 -2.63
C LEU A 152 15.11 -0.83 -2.23
N ASN A 153 15.90 -1.28 -3.18
CA ASN A 153 17.34 -1.42 -3.04
C ASN A 153 17.98 -0.48 -4.06
N GLY A 154 18.64 0.55 -3.50
CA GLY A 154 19.31 1.56 -4.29
C GLY A 154 20.33 0.94 -5.25
N SER A 155 20.05 1.02 -6.51
CA SER A 155 21.00 1.17 -7.61
C SER A 155 20.23 1.44 -8.90
N ASN A 156 20.43 2.59 -9.48
CA ASN A 156 20.01 2.90 -10.83
C ASN A 156 20.79 2.02 -11.80
N THR A 157 20.12 1.06 -12.39
CA THR A 157 20.43 0.54 -13.73
C THR A 157 19.13 0.06 -14.35
N GLU A 158 18.73 0.73 -15.41
CA GLU A 158 17.65 0.26 -16.28
C GLU A 158 18.02 -1.10 -16.85
N VAL A 159 17.28 -2.11 -16.44
CA VAL A 159 17.16 -3.34 -17.23
C VAL A 159 15.67 -3.58 -17.40
N ALA A 160 15.22 -3.40 -18.61
CA ALA A 160 13.89 -3.82 -19.01
C ALA A 160 13.82 -5.33 -18.93
N ASP A 161 13.35 -5.87 -17.79
CA ASP A 161 12.96 -7.26 -17.69
C ASP A 161 11.43 -7.37 -17.78
N ASN A 162 11.00 -7.78 -18.96
CA ASN A 162 9.60 -7.95 -19.35
C ASN A 162 8.92 -9.17 -18.71
N THR A 163 9.43 -9.76 -17.62
CA THR A 163 8.96 -11.04 -17.06
C THR A 163 8.20 -10.92 -15.75
N VAL A 164 8.21 -9.76 -15.07
CA VAL A 164 7.50 -9.60 -13.79
C VAL A 164 6.13 -8.94 -14.02
N PRO A 165 5.02 -9.62 -13.65
CA PRO A 165 3.68 -9.08 -13.85
C PRO A 165 3.44 -7.84 -12.99
N SER A 166 2.89 -6.78 -13.59
CA SER A 166 2.44 -5.58 -12.87
C SER A 166 1.13 -5.90 -12.12
N LEU A 167 1.21 -6.25 -10.85
CA LEU A 167 0.08 -6.71 -10.04
C LEU A 167 -0.79 -5.57 -9.46
N GLY A 168 -0.32 -4.32 -9.51
CA GLY A 168 -0.97 -3.18 -8.84
C GLY A 168 -0.72 -3.16 -7.34
N ASP A 169 -1.65 -2.59 -6.55
CA ASP A 169 -1.55 -2.58 -5.08
C ASP A 169 -1.86 -3.96 -4.51
N THR A 170 -0.82 -4.70 -4.15
CA THR A 170 -0.95 -6.07 -3.64
C THR A 170 -1.57 -6.17 -2.24
N ARG A 171 -1.82 -5.05 -1.55
CA ARG A 171 -2.60 -5.06 -0.29
C ARG A 171 -4.08 -5.40 -0.52
N TYR A 172 -4.54 -5.24 -1.75
CA TYR A 172 -5.89 -5.61 -2.19
C TYR A 172 -5.80 -6.63 -3.31
N PHE A 173 -6.55 -7.70 -3.17
CA PHE A 173 -6.66 -8.69 -4.24
C PHE A 173 -7.50 -8.10 -5.37
N GLY A 174 -6.83 -7.45 -6.32
CA GLY A 174 -7.42 -6.75 -7.45
C GLY A 174 -7.45 -7.58 -8.74
N PRO A 175 -8.06 -7.04 -9.84
CA PRO A 175 -8.21 -7.77 -11.09
C PRO A 175 -6.88 -8.24 -11.70
N LYS A 176 -5.81 -7.46 -11.53
CA LYS A 176 -4.47 -7.83 -12.04
C LYS A 176 -3.89 -9.04 -11.31
N MET A 177 -4.05 -9.08 -9.97
CA MET A 177 -3.61 -10.23 -9.17
C MET A 177 -4.45 -11.47 -9.49
N ALA A 178 -5.77 -11.32 -9.62
CA ALA A 178 -6.66 -12.41 -9.99
C ALA A 178 -6.30 -12.98 -11.36
N LYS A 179 -6.07 -12.11 -12.35
CA LYS A 179 -5.66 -12.50 -13.70
C LYS A 179 -4.34 -13.24 -13.71
N GLU A 180 -3.34 -12.74 -12.99
CA GLU A 180 -2.03 -13.40 -12.90
C GLU A 180 -2.12 -14.75 -12.18
N LEU A 181 -2.89 -14.83 -11.09
CA LEU A 181 -3.15 -16.09 -10.39
C LEU A 181 -3.80 -17.11 -11.33
N GLN A 182 -4.80 -16.70 -12.08
CA GLN A 182 -5.48 -17.54 -13.08
C GLN A 182 -4.51 -18.00 -14.16
N CYS A 183 -3.63 -17.11 -14.68
CA CYS A 183 -2.58 -17.46 -15.64
C CYS A 183 -1.64 -18.53 -15.10
N GLN A 184 -1.11 -18.34 -13.88
CA GLN A 184 -0.17 -19.29 -13.28
C GLN A 184 -0.83 -20.63 -12.96
N LEU A 185 -2.12 -20.63 -12.62
CA LEU A 185 -2.91 -21.84 -12.37
C LEU A 185 -3.43 -22.51 -13.66
N GLY A 186 -3.12 -21.96 -14.85
CA GLY A 186 -3.54 -22.52 -16.12
C GLY A 186 -5.05 -22.48 -16.37
N THR A 187 -5.75 -21.47 -15.80
CA THR A 187 -7.21 -21.29 -15.98
C THR A 187 -7.53 -20.05 -16.82
N THR A 188 -8.80 -19.83 -17.16
CA THR A 188 -9.22 -18.61 -17.88
C THR A 188 -8.85 -17.38 -17.09
N ALA A 189 -8.06 -16.47 -17.68
CA ALA A 189 -7.49 -15.30 -17.03
C ALA A 189 -8.29 -14.04 -17.33
N ASP A 190 -9.50 -13.95 -16.80
CA ASP A 190 -10.42 -12.82 -16.95
C ASP A 190 -10.31 -11.78 -15.82
N GLY A 191 -9.58 -12.11 -14.74
CA GLY A 191 -9.41 -11.26 -13.58
C GLY A 191 -10.58 -11.29 -12.60
N VAL A 192 -11.49 -12.26 -12.74
CA VAL A 192 -12.67 -12.43 -11.87
C VAL A 192 -12.70 -13.84 -11.26
N ILE A 193 -12.85 -13.92 -9.98
CA ILE A 193 -13.09 -15.18 -9.25
C ILE A 193 -14.61 -15.38 -9.14
N SER A 194 -15.17 -16.09 -10.10
CA SER A 194 -16.61 -16.19 -10.30
C SER A 194 -17.32 -17.17 -9.37
N GLY A 195 -18.64 -17.02 -9.24
CA GLY A 195 -19.57 -17.99 -8.65
C GLY A 195 -19.35 -18.29 -7.17
N GLN A 196 -18.80 -17.35 -6.41
CA GLN A 196 -18.55 -17.53 -4.97
C GLN A 196 -19.82 -17.32 -4.16
N TRP A 197 -19.95 -18.03 -3.04
CA TRP A 197 -21.10 -17.84 -2.17
C TRP A 197 -21.00 -16.52 -1.39
N PRO A 198 -22.12 -15.76 -1.25
CA PRO A 198 -22.12 -14.51 -0.47
C PRO A 198 -21.62 -14.68 0.96
N ALA A 199 -21.84 -15.84 1.58
CA ALA A 199 -21.33 -16.16 2.93
C ALA A 199 -19.79 -16.12 3.04
N ASN A 200 -19.07 -16.22 1.91
CA ASN A 200 -17.61 -16.17 1.88
C ASN A 200 -17.04 -14.74 1.91
N GLU A 201 -17.85 -13.72 1.64
CA GLU A 201 -17.42 -12.32 1.59
C GLU A 201 -16.71 -11.89 2.87
N ARG A 202 -17.18 -12.32 4.02
CA ARG A 202 -16.57 -12.03 5.34
C ARG A 202 -15.13 -12.50 5.50
N TYR A 203 -14.70 -13.48 4.71
CA TYR A 203 -13.32 -14.01 4.73
C TYR A 203 -12.41 -13.34 3.70
N LEU A 204 -12.97 -12.53 2.80
CA LEU A 204 -12.30 -11.92 1.65
C LEU A 204 -12.36 -10.38 1.70
N TRP A 205 -12.28 -9.82 2.90
CA TRP A 205 -12.57 -8.41 3.16
C TRP A 205 -11.56 -7.43 2.51
N ALA A 206 -10.37 -7.89 2.15
CA ALA A 206 -9.36 -7.09 1.45
C ALA A 206 -9.31 -7.38 -0.06
N CYS A 207 -10.38 -7.94 -0.64
CA CYS A 207 -10.52 -8.08 -2.08
C CYS A 207 -11.24 -6.86 -2.68
N ASP A 208 -10.82 -6.44 -3.88
CA ASP A 208 -11.48 -5.34 -4.59
C ASP A 208 -12.90 -5.73 -4.99
N ARG A 209 -13.80 -4.76 -4.98
CA ARG A 209 -15.18 -4.98 -5.46
C ARG A 209 -15.16 -5.31 -6.94
N GLY A 210 -15.89 -6.37 -7.31
CA GLY A 210 -15.99 -6.85 -8.70
C GLY A 210 -14.93 -7.88 -9.09
N VAL A 211 -13.89 -8.12 -8.26
CA VAL A 211 -12.94 -9.22 -8.46
C VAL A 211 -13.51 -10.54 -8.01
N ILE A 212 -14.31 -10.52 -6.95
CA ILE A 212 -15.03 -11.71 -6.47
C ILE A 212 -16.51 -11.55 -6.87
N GLU A 213 -16.98 -12.43 -7.73
CA GLU A 213 -18.39 -12.48 -8.08
C GLU A 213 -19.13 -13.36 -7.08
N TYR A 214 -20.04 -12.76 -6.31
CA TYR A 214 -20.87 -13.47 -5.33
C TYR A 214 -22.23 -13.83 -5.91
N VAL A 215 -22.54 -15.13 -5.92
CA VAL A 215 -23.79 -15.68 -6.48
C VAL A 215 -24.42 -16.65 -5.49
N LYS A 216 -25.69 -16.45 -5.13
CA LYS A 216 -26.44 -17.39 -4.29
C LYS A 216 -26.57 -18.73 -5.02
N GLY A 217 -26.06 -19.79 -4.41
CA GLY A 217 -26.01 -21.13 -5.03
C GLY A 217 -24.97 -21.27 -6.15
N GLY A 218 -24.02 -20.32 -6.24
CA GLY A 218 -22.94 -20.35 -7.22
C GLY A 218 -22.09 -21.62 -7.13
N VAL A 219 -21.65 -22.13 -8.28
CA VAL A 219 -20.87 -23.38 -8.38
C VAL A 219 -19.38 -23.20 -8.12
N GLY A 220 -18.95 -21.94 -7.89
CA GLY A 220 -17.57 -21.58 -7.67
C GLY A 220 -16.72 -21.48 -8.93
N SER A 221 -15.44 -21.17 -8.76
CA SER A 221 -14.50 -20.87 -9.83
C SER A 221 -13.56 -22.03 -10.14
N ASN A 222 -13.23 -22.22 -11.43
CA ASN A 222 -12.15 -23.13 -11.84
C ASN A 222 -10.79 -22.70 -11.30
N ALA A 223 -10.53 -21.40 -11.22
CA ALA A 223 -9.30 -20.86 -10.62
C ALA A 223 -9.18 -21.26 -9.15
N VAL A 224 -10.29 -21.18 -8.38
CA VAL A 224 -10.28 -21.63 -6.98
C VAL A 224 -10.08 -23.14 -6.90
N ARG A 225 -10.63 -23.93 -7.81
CA ARG A 225 -10.37 -25.38 -7.85
C ARG A 225 -8.89 -25.69 -8.07
N ALA A 226 -8.29 -25.04 -9.07
CA ALA A 226 -6.86 -25.20 -9.34
C ALA A 226 -5.99 -24.73 -8.15
N LEU A 227 -6.36 -23.63 -7.50
CA LEU A 227 -5.70 -23.19 -6.27
C LEU A 227 -5.83 -24.23 -5.16
N GLN A 228 -7.02 -24.78 -4.93
CA GLN A 228 -7.25 -25.82 -3.93
C GLN A 228 -6.36 -27.05 -4.18
N ASP A 229 -6.26 -27.47 -5.42
CA ASP A 229 -5.38 -28.58 -5.81
C ASP A 229 -3.89 -28.24 -5.59
N LYS A 230 -3.47 -27.02 -5.99
CA LYS A 230 -2.08 -26.55 -5.81
C LYS A 230 -1.64 -26.49 -4.35
N VAL A 231 -2.53 -26.04 -3.44
CA VAL A 231 -2.19 -25.89 -2.01
C VAL A 231 -2.51 -27.14 -1.18
N GLY A 232 -2.87 -28.25 -1.82
CA GLY A 232 -3.19 -29.51 -1.14
C GLY A 232 -4.47 -29.44 -0.30
N CYS A 233 -5.46 -28.67 -0.72
CA CYS A 233 -6.71 -28.51 0.00
C CYS A 233 -7.64 -29.70 -0.26
N LYS A 234 -7.85 -30.54 0.75
CA LYS A 234 -8.83 -31.63 0.64
C LYS A 234 -10.25 -31.05 0.65
N VAL A 235 -10.95 -31.22 -0.44
CA VAL A 235 -12.33 -30.79 -0.62
C VAL A 235 -13.26 -31.88 -0.17
N TYR A 236 -14.17 -31.56 0.74
CA TYR A 236 -15.19 -32.50 1.23
C TYR A 236 -16.58 -32.01 0.79
N PRO A 237 -17.46 -32.88 0.28
CA PRO A 237 -18.81 -32.50 -0.10
C PRO A 237 -19.75 -32.28 1.10
N VAL A 238 -19.22 -32.17 2.33
CA VAL A 238 -19.99 -32.15 3.58
C VAL A 238 -20.10 -30.72 4.11
N VAL A 239 -21.26 -30.39 4.69
CA VAL A 239 -21.52 -29.12 5.39
C VAL A 239 -20.49 -28.91 6.49
N GLY A 240 -19.76 -27.78 6.41
CA GLY A 240 -18.69 -27.44 7.37
C GLY A 240 -17.27 -27.76 6.91
N GLY A 241 -17.08 -28.49 5.80
CA GLY A 241 -15.77 -28.74 5.18
C GLY A 241 -15.35 -27.68 4.17
N VAL A 242 -14.16 -27.87 3.58
CA VAL A 242 -13.71 -27.04 2.45
C VAL A 242 -14.61 -27.33 1.25
N GLN A 243 -15.32 -26.32 0.81
CA GLN A 243 -16.21 -26.43 -0.35
C GLN A 243 -15.45 -26.34 -1.66
N ALA A 244 -15.71 -27.27 -2.57
CA ALA A 244 -15.10 -27.27 -3.91
C ALA A 244 -15.34 -25.94 -4.62
N ARG A 245 -14.27 -25.35 -5.21
CA ARG A 245 -14.32 -24.14 -6.03
C ARG A 245 -14.77 -22.87 -5.26
N GLN A 246 -14.82 -22.92 -3.91
CA GLN A 246 -15.21 -21.81 -3.05
C GLN A 246 -14.06 -21.25 -2.25
N MET A 247 -13.90 -19.92 -2.23
CA MET A 247 -12.92 -19.18 -1.43
C MET A 247 -13.44 -18.95 0.00
N GLY A 248 -13.86 -20.01 0.69
CA GLY A 248 -14.22 -19.95 2.11
C GLY A 248 -12.98 -19.96 3.00
N SER A 249 -13.22 -19.83 4.34
CA SER A 249 -12.14 -19.75 5.33
C SER A 249 -11.16 -20.94 5.26
N GLY A 250 -11.63 -22.15 5.00
CA GLY A 250 -10.78 -23.34 4.89
C GLY A 250 -9.85 -23.28 3.67
N THR A 251 -10.31 -22.78 2.52
CA THR A 251 -9.46 -22.56 1.34
C THR A 251 -8.42 -21.48 1.61
N VAL A 252 -8.84 -20.36 2.20
CA VAL A 252 -7.93 -19.27 2.57
C VAL A 252 -6.88 -19.73 3.58
N PHE A 253 -7.29 -20.47 4.61
CA PHE A 253 -6.38 -21.02 5.63
C PHE A 253 -5.31 -21.93 5.00
N LYS A 254 -5.72 -22.85 4.12
CA LYS A 254 -4.78 -23.73 3.40
C LYS A 254 -3.85 -22.98 2.48
N HIS A 255 -4.34 -21.95 1.81
CA HIS A 255 -3.52 -21.08 0.98
C HIS A 255 -2.46 -20.34 1.83
N GLN A 256 -2.84 -19.77 2.96
CA GLN A 256 -1.91 -19.14 3.90
C GLN A 256 -0.87 -20.13 4.43
N GLN A 257 -1.26 -21.34 4.82
CA GLN A 257 -0.32 -22.39 5.24
C GLN A 257 0.69 -22.71 4.13
N TRP A 258 0.22 -22.81 2.89
CA TRP A 258 1.08 -23.06 1.74
C TRP A 258 2.06 -21.91 1.51
N LEU A 259 1.60 -20.64 1.57
CA LEU A 259 2.47 -19.46 1.45
C LEU A 259 3.56 -19.44 2.52
N ILE A 260 3.20 -19.73 3.77
CA ILE A 260 4.14 -19.82 4.89
C ILE A 260 5.17 -20.94 4.65
N ALA A 261 4.76 -22.09 4.12
CA ALA A 261 5.66 -23.18 3.76
C ALA A 261 6.61 -22.80 2.61
N GLN A 262 6.26 -21.82 1.77
CA GLN A 262 7.15 -21.22 0.76
C GLN A 262 8.07 -20.11 1.34
N GLY A 263 8.08 -19.91 2.65
CA GLY A 263 8.87 -18.88 3.30
C GLY A 263 8.30 -17.46 3.17
N ILE A 264 7.00 -17.32 2.86
CA ILE A 264 6.32 -16.03 2.69
C ILE A 264 5.39 -15.80 3.88
N SER A 265 5.61 -14.69 4.62
CA SER A 265 4.79 -14.36 5.78
C SER A 265 3.40 -13.86 5.38
N CYS A 266 2.35 -14.35 6.05
CA CYS A 266 0.99 -13.83 5.95
C CYS A 266 0.64 -12.85 7.07
N GLY A 267 1.63 -12.19 7.68
CA GLY A 267 1.46 -11.25 8.77
C GLY A 267 1.50 -11.90 10.15
N SER A 268 1.25 -11.11 11.20
CA SER A 268 1.31 -11.55 12.60
C SER A 268 0.26 -12.60 12.97
N SER A 269 -0.88 -12.65 12.27
CA SER A 269 -1.94 -13.64 12.49
C SER A 269 -1.62 -15.00 11.88
N GLY A 270 -0.60 -15.09 11.01
CA GLY A 270 -0.24 -16.33 10.32
C GLY A 270 -1.39 -16.84 9.43
N ALA A 271 -1.68 -18.14 9.54
CA ALA A 271 -2.81 -18.76 8.84
C ALA A 271 -4.06 -18.67 9.73
N ASP A 272 -4.96 -17.76 9.42
CA ASP A 272 -6.19 -17.49 10.21
C ASP A 272 -7.50 -17.72 9.42
N GLY A 273 -7.39 -18.01 8.11
CA GLY A 273 -8.53 -18.22 7.23
C GLY A 273 -9.21 -16.95 6.74
N TYR A 274 -8.59 -15.79 6.95
CA TYR A 274 -9.05 -14.50 6.42
C TYR A 274 -8.09 -13.94 5.40
N GLN A 275 -8.57 -13.65 4.20
CA GLN A 275 -7.77 -12.98 3.16
C GLN A 275 -7.76 -11.47 3.41
N GLY A 276 -6.90 -11.07 4.35
CA GLY A 276 -6.59 -9.69 4.67
C GLY A 276 -5.45 -9.15 3.82
N ARG A 277 -5.00 -7.93 4.13
CA ARG A 277 -3.94 -7.24 3.38
C ARG A 277 -2.62 -8.00 3.39
N ASP A 278 -2.19 -8.50 4.54
CA ASP A 278 -0.92 -9.22 4.66
C ASP A 278 -0.95 -10.51 3.83
N THR A 279 -2.08 -11.23 3.83
CA THR A 279 -2.29 -12.39 2.95
C THR A 279 -2.22 -12.00 1.48
N ASN A 280 -2.81 -10.86 1.09
CA ASN A 280 -2.74 -10.39 -0.29
C ASN A 280 -1.32 -10.00 -0.70
N VAL A 281 -0.56 -9.35 0.18
CA VAL A 281 0.87 -9.07 -0.05
C VAL A 281 1.64 -10.38 -0.24
N ALA A 282 1.37 -11.39 0.57
CA ALA A 282 1.99 -12.71 0.45
C ALA A 282 1.62 -13.38 -0.89
N ILE A 283 0.36 -13.31 -1.32
CA ILE A 283 -0.08 -13.78 -2.64
C ILE A 283 0.67 -13.04 -3.75
N GLY A 284 0.78 -11.71 -3.66
CA GLY A 284 1.53 -10.90 -4.62
C GLY A 284 2.99 -11.33 -4.74
N GLN A 285 3.68 -11.57 -3.63
CA GLN A 285 5.05 -12.08 -3.62
C GLN A 285 5.15 -13.46 -4.26
N ALA A 286 4.20 -14.37 -4.01
CA ALA A 286 4.17 -15.68 -4.61
C ALA A 286 3.93 -15.62 -6.12
N LEU A 287 3.08 -14.70 -6.59
CA LEU A 287 2.83 -14.45 -8.01
C LEU A 287 4.07 -13.93 -8.73
N VAL A 288 4.80 -12.97 -8.13
CA VAL A 288 6.07 -12.48 -8.67
C VAL A 288 7.11 -13.59 -8.77
N LYS A 289 7.18 -14.46 -7.77
CA LYS A 289 8.07 -15.64 -7.77
C LYS A 289 7.56 -16.80 -8.65
N GLN A 290 6.41 -16.65 -9.29
CA GLN A 290 5.77 -17.67 -10.15
C GLN A 290 5.54 -19.03 -9.46
N LEU A 291 5.22 -19.01 -8.16
CA LEU A 291 5.12 -20.23 -7.36
C LEU A 291 3.86 -21.06 -7.64
N TYR A 292 2.86 -20.52 -8.32
CA TYR A 292 1.62 -21.23 -8.66
C TYR A 292 1.73 -22.05 -9.98
N ARG A 293 2.79 -21.90 -10.73
CA ARG A 293 3.08 -22.69 -11.94
C ARG A 293 3.44 -24.14 -11.65
#